data_2034c65920ad8dfbfeb2588e4eb11215
#
_entry.id   2034c65920ad8dfbfeb2588e4eb11215
#
_cell.length_a   1.000
_cell.length_b   1.000
_cell.length_c   1.000
_cell.angle_alpha   90.00
_cell.angle_beta   90.00
_cell.angle_gamma   90.00
#
_symmetry.space_group_name_H-M   'P 1'
#
loop_
_entity.id
_entity.type
_entity.pdbx_description
1 polymer ?
#
loop_
_entity_poly.entity_id
_entity_poly.type
_entity_poly.pdbx_seq_one_letter_code
_entity_poly.pdbx_strand_id
1 'polypeptide(L)'
;MHQSIGLFYGSSTCYTEMAAEKIVDAINKIAGRSLVTLHNIAEDSVHLMANYQYIILGIPTWDYGELQEDWETHWDSLDSLDLSHAKIALYGLGDQIGYPQWFQDAMGFLWAKVLDRGATCVGHWPNQGYQFEQSKALTQDDGFFVGLALDDENQPELTDPYINKWSQQVLQQFGCLDSD
;
A
#
# COMPACT_ATOMS: atom_id res chain seq x y z
N MET A 1 -10.85 -10.36 20.75
CA MET A 1 -10.95 -9.80 19.41
C MET A 1 -9.74 -10.22 18.59
N HIS A 2 -9.97 -10.85 17.47
CA HIS A 2 -8.87 -11.20 16.57
C HIS A 2 -8.42 -9.95 15.84
N GLN A 3 -7.16 -9.55 16.05
CA GLN A 3 -6.54 -8.52 15.26
C GLN A 3 -6.26 -9.10 13.87
N SER A 4 -7.14 -8.86 12.93
CA SER A 4 -6.92 -9.22 11.53
C SER A 4 -6.60 -7.98 10.71
N ILE A 5 -5.80 -8.18 9.68
CA ILE A 5 -5.42 -7.13 8.73
C ILE A 5 -6.13 -7.43 7.42
N GLY A 6 -6.83 -6.45 6.87
CA GLY A 6 -7.38 -6.54 5.52
C GLY A 6 -6.40 -5.95 4.52
N LEU A 7 -5.96 -6.70 3.52
CA LEU A 7 -5.13 -6.19 2.44
C LEU A 7 -5.97 -6.13 1.16
N PHE A 8 -6.20 -4.92 0.67
CA PHE A 8 -7.00 -4.65 -0.52
C PHE A 8 -6.10 -4.18 -1.66
N TYR A 9 -6.20 -4.83 -2.81
CA TYR A 9 -5.37 -4.48 -3.96
C TYR A 9 -6.17 -4.51 -5.25
N GLY A 10 -5.74 -3.67 -6.20
CA GLY A 10 -6.16 -3.75 -7.59
C GLY A 10 -4.95 -4.06 -8.47
N SER A 11 -5.08 -4.97 -9.43
CA SER A 11 -3.97 -5.38 -10.26
C SER A 11 -4.44 -5.79 -11.66
N SER A 12 -3.83 -5.20 -12.68
CA SER A 12 -4.10 -5.57 -14.08
C SER A 12 -2.96 -6.39 -14.69
N THR A 13 -1.74 -6.34 -14.11
CA THR A 13 -0.56 -7.03 -14.62
C THR A 13 0.03 -8.05 -13.65
N CYS A 14 -0.67 -8.38 -12.58
CA CYS A 14 -0.27 -9.32 -11.54
C CYS A 14 0.87 -8.89 -10.62
N TYR A 15 1.63 -7.83 -10.91
CA TYR A 15 2.75 -7.39 -10.05
C TYR A 15 2.25 -6.95 -8.67
N THR A 16 1.15 -6.20 -8.61
CA THR A 16 0.55 -5.74 -7.35
C THR A 16 0.01 -6.92 -6.55
N GLU A 17 -0.57 -7.92 -7.22
CA GLU A 17 -1.04 -9.15 -6.60
C GLU A 17 0.12 -9.98 -6.05
N MET A 18 1.20 -10.14 -6.83
CA MET A 18 2.40 -10.85 -6.37
C MET A 18 3.01 -10.19 -5.15
N ALA A 19 3.08 -8.86 -5.15
CA ALA A 19 3.54 -8.10 -3.99
C ALA A 19 2.61 -8.31 -2.78
N ALA A 20 1.29 -8.33 -3.00
CA ALA A 20 0.32 -8.62 -1.94
C ALA A 20 0.58 -9.98 -1.29
N GLU A 21 0.76 -11.02 -2.10
CA GLU A 21 1.04 -12.37 -1.60
C GLU A 21 2.34 -12.42 -0.79
N LYS A 22 3.39 -11.74 -1.26
CA LYS A 22 4.66 -11.65 -0.55
C LYS A 22 4.54 -10.90 0.78
N ILE A 23 3.73 -9.84 0.81
CA ILE A 23 3.46 -9.09 2.05
C ILE A 23 2.71 -9.97 3.05
N VAL A 24 1.70 -10.71 2.60
CA VAL A 24 0.96 -11.67 3.44
C VAL A 24 1.91 -12.69 4.05
N ASP A 25 2.76 -13.30 3.23
CA ASP A 25 3.71 -14.31 3.69
C ASP A 25 4.70 -13.73 4.70
N ALA A 26 5.24 -12.53 4.43
CA ALA A 26 6.17 -11.87 5.34
C ALA A 26 5.50 -11.54 6.68
N ILE A 27 4.31 -10.96 6.66
CA ILE A 27 3.58 -10.59 7.88
C ILE A 27 3.23 -11.83 8.69
N ASN A 28 2.68 -12.86 8.07
CA ASN A 28 2.27 -14.08 8.75
C ASN A 28 3.47 -14.79 9.37
N LYS A 29 4.61 -14.79 8.67
CA LYS A 29 5.85 -15.38 9.18
C LYS A 29 6.38 -14.61 10.40
N ILE A 30 6.41 -13.29 10.33
CA ILE A 30 6.87 -12.44 11.45
C ILE A 30 5.95 -12.61 12.65
N ALA A 31 4.65 -12.61 12.44
CA ALA A 31 3.65 -12.73 13.51
C ALA A 31 3.54 -14.15 14.06
N GLY A 32 4.01 -15.16 13.32
CA GLY A 32 3.88 -16.56 13.72
C GLY A 32 2.45 -17.09 13.61
N ARG A 33 1.58 -16.43 12.88
CA ARG A 33 0.18 -16.81 12.69
C ARG A 33 -0.40 -16.16 11.45
N SER A 34 -1.55 -16.67 10.99
CA SER A 34 -2.28 -16.09 9.87
C SER A 34 -3.04 -14.84 10.32
N LEU A 35 -2.57 -13.66 9.91
CA LEU A 35 -3.15 -12.37 10.28
C LEU A 35 -3.87 -11.67 9.14
N VAL A 36 -3.51 -11.92 7.89
CA VAL A 36 -3.92 -11.11 6.75
C VAL A 36 -4.95 -11.83 5.90
N THR A 37 -6.04 -11.13 5.59
CA THR A 37 -7.03 -11.56 4.61
C THR A 37 -6.86 -10.72 3.35
N LEU A 38 -6.69 -11.37 2.20
CA LEU A 38 -6.56 -10.73 0.90
C LEU A 38 -7.92 -10.41 0.29
N HIS A 39 -8.03 -9.21 -0.27
CA HIS A 39 -9.19 -8.77 -1.03
C HIS A 39 -8.75 -8.16 -2.36
N ASN A 40 -9.13 -8.81 -3.45
CA ASN A 40 -8.99 -8.24 -4.79
C ASN A 40 -10.23 -7.35 -5.04
N ILE A 41 -10.03 -6.06 -5.20
CA ILE A 41 -11.16 -5.13 -5.34
C ILE A 41 -11.92 -5.26 -6.66
N ALA A 42 -11.38 -6.03 -7.63
CA ALA A 42 -12.15 -6.40 -8.81
C ALA A 42 -13.32 -7.35 -8.48
N GLU A 43 -13.22 -8.08 -7.37
CA GLU A 43 -14.19 -9.08 -6.94
C GLU A 43 -14.88 -8.71 -5.63
N ASP A 44 -14.13 -8.11 -4.70
CA ASP A 44 -14.60 -7.78 -3.35
C ASP A 44 -14.92 -6.28 -3.24
N SER A 45 -15.96 -5.95 -2.47
CA SER A 45 -16.36 -4.57 -2.24
C SER A 45 -15.35 -3.82 -1.36
N VAL A 46 -15.05 -2.56 -1.72
CA VAL A 46 -14.22 -1.67 -0.89
C VAL A 46 -14.92 -1.34 0.44
N HIS A 47 -16.23 -1.50 0.54
CA HIS A 47 -16.96 -1.30 1.80
C HIS A 47 -16.55 -2.29 2.90
N LEU A 48 -15.93 -3.42 2.53
CA LEU A 48 -15.38 -4.37 3.51
C LEU A 48 -14.27 -3.74 4.36
N MET A 49 -13.66 -2.64 3.92
CA MET A 49 -12.66 -1.90 4.71
C MET A 49 -13.23 -1.45 6.07
N ALA A 50 -14.53 -1.20 6.14
CA ALA A 50 -15.18 -0.80 7.40
C ALA A 50 -15.08 -1.88 8.50
N ASN A 51 -14.82 -3.13 8.12
CA ASN A 51 -14.73 -4.25 9.05
C ASN A 51 -13.34 -4.45 9.66
N TYR A 52 -12.34 -3.66 9.24
CA TYR A 52 -10.95 -3.83 9.67
C TYR A 52 -10.46 -2.59 10.40
N GLN A 53 -9.77 -2.81 11.51
CA GLN A 53 -9.03 -1.74 12.20
C GLN A 53 -7.66 -1.51 11.54
N TYR A 54 -7.09 -2.54 10.95
CA TYR A 54 -5.78 -2.49 10.29
C TYR A 54 -5.94 -2.86 8.82
N ILE A 55 -5.48 -1.97 7.94
CA ILE A 55 -5.70 -2.11 6.49
C ILE A 55 -4.39 -1.84 5.76
N ILE A 56 -4.10 -2.68 4.77
CA ILE A 56 -3.04 -2.44 3.79
C ILE A 56 -3.69 -2.26 2.43
N LEU A 57 -3.28 -1.24 1.70
CA LEU A 57 -3.80 -0.94 0.37
C LEU A 57 -2.67 -1.01 -0.65
N GLY A 58 -2.90 -1.73 -1.74
CA GLY A 58 -1.94 -1.87 -2.84
C GLY A 58 -2.47 -1.31 -4.14
N ILE A 59 -1.70 -0.42 -4.77
CA ILE A 59 -2.10 0.26 -5.99
C ILE A 59 -0.91 0.49 -6.93
N PRO A 60 -0.98 0.04 -8.20
CA PRO A 60 0.02 0.42 -9.19
C PRO A 60 -0.30 1.79 -9.78
N THR A 61 0.74 2.52 -10.17
CA THR A 61 0.61 3.75 -10.96
C THR A 61 0.76 3.39 -12.43
N TRP A 62 -0.22 3.79 -13.24
CA TRP A 62 -0.23 3.54 -14.67
C TRP A 62 0.19 4.78 -15.45
N ASP A 63 0.97 4.59 -16.50
CA ASP A 63 1.36 5.60 -17.50
C ASP A 63 1.74 6.95 -16.85
N TYR A 64 0.94 7.99 -17.06
CA TYR A 64 1.20 9.36 -16.63
C TYR A 64 0.61 9.68 -15.25
N GLY A 65 0.75 8.77 -14.30
CA GLY A 65 0.24 8.96 -12.94
C GLY A 65 -1.22 8.54 -12.77
N GLU A 66 -1.70 7.65 -13.63
CA GLU A 66 -3.10 7.25 -13.64
C GLU A 66 -3.38 6.13 -12.64
N LEU A 67 -4.63 6.10 -12.15
CA LEU A 67 -5.12 5.03 -11.29
C LEU A 67 -5.28 3.74 -12.10
N GLN A 68 -4.98 2.61 -11.46
CA GLN A 68 -5.33 1.32 -12.02
C GLN A 68 -6.85 1.18 -12.11
N GLU A 69 -7.32 0.48 -13.13
CA GLU A 69 -8.73 0.41 -13.56
C GLU A 69 -9.70 0.06 -12.41
N ASP A 70 -9.37 -0.95 -11.59
CA ASP A 70 -10.25 -1.37 -10.50
C ASP A 70 -10.38 -0.29 -9.42
N TRP A 71 -9.27 0.40 -9.11
CA TRP A 71 -9.29 1.52 -8.18
C TRP A 71 -10.09 2.71 -8.75
N GLU A 72 -9.95 2.97 -10.06
CA GLU A 72 -10.73 4.03 -10.71
C GLU A 72 -12.23 3.72 -10.64
N THR A 73 -12.62 2.47 -10.89
CA THR A 73 -14.02 2.02 -10.81
C THR A 73 -14.61 2.25 -9.40
N HIS A 74 -13.83 2.03 -8.35
CA HIS A 74 -14.28 2.14 -6.96
C HIS A 74 -13.96 3.48 -6.30
N TRP A 75 -13.35 4.42 -7.05
CA TRP A 75 -12.83 5.65 -6.47
C TRP A 75 -13.90 6.48 -5.73
N ASP A 76 -15.04 6.67 -6.37
CA ASP A 76 -16.14 7.43 -5.78
C ASP A 76 -16.79 6.70 -4.58
N SER A 77 -16.75 5.37 -4.60
CA SER A 77 -17.27 4.55 -3.49
C SER A 77 -16.48 4.77 -2.20
N LEU A 78 -15.19 5.12 -2.31
CA LEU A 78 -14.35 5.42 -1.14
C LEU A 78 -14.86 6.66 -0.38
N ASP A 79 -15.50 7.59 -1.07
CA ASP A 79 -16.01 8.83 -0.45
C ASP A 79 -17.14 8.59 0.54
N SER A 80 -17.81 7.43 0.47
CA SER A 80 -18.88 7.05 1.40
C SER A 80 -18.35 6.34 2.66
N LEU A 81 -17.05 6.05 2.74
CA LEU A 81 -16.47 5.33 3.87
C LEU A 81 -16.08 6.28 4.99
N ASP A 82 -16.30 5.83 6.22
CA ASP A 82 -15.70 6.43 7.42
C ASP A 82 -14.56 5.51 7.85
N LEU A 83 -13.33 5.99 7.71
CA LEU A 83 -12.12 5.23 8.05
C LEU A 83 -11.44 5.78 9.31
N SER A 84 -12.16 6.58 10.11
CA SER A 84 -11.62 7.19 11.33
C SER A 84 -11.19 6.15 12.38
N HIS A 85 -11.71 4.94 12.30
CA HIS A 85 -11.32 3.81 13.19
C HIS A 85 -10.06 3.09 12.74
N ALA A 86 -9.56 3.35 11.52
CA ALA A 86 -8.57 2.50 10.86
C ALA A 86 -7.17 3.11 10.88
N LYS A 87 -6.17 2.24 11.04
CA LYS A 87 -4.78 2.51 10.68
C LYS A 87 -4.51 1.86 9.33
N ILE A 88 -3.99 2.63 8.39
CA ILE A 88 -3.80 2.20 7.01
C ILE A 88 -2.34 2.38 6.59
N ALA A 89 -1.79 1.34 5.97
CA ALA A 89 -0.49 1.38 5.32
C ALA A 89 -0.68 1.11 3.83
N LEU A 90 0.12 1.77 2.99
CA LEU A 90 0.01 1.63 1.54
C LEU A 90 1.30 1.08 0.94
N TYR A 91 1.16 0.34 -0.16
CA TYR A 91 2.29 0.02 -1.02
C TYR A 91 1.89 0.29 -2.48
N GLY A 92 2.87 0.61 -3.30
CA GLY A 92 2.63 0.91 -4.70
C GLY A 92 3.67 0.29 -5.62
N LEU A 93 3.27 0.01 -6.85
CA LEU A 93 4.14 -0.43 -7.93
C LEU A 93 4.26 0.70 -8.96
N GLY A 94 5.49 1.02 -9.36
CA GLY A 94 5.73 2.05 -10.35
C GLY A 94 6.97 1.75 -11.15
N ASP A 95 7.21 2.55 -12.21
CA ASP A 95 8.37 2.46 -13.10
C ASP A 95 9.10 3.81 -13.07
N GLN A 96 10.15 3.89 -12.26
CA GLN A 96 10.89 5.15 -12.04
C GLN A 96 11.71 5.58 -13.25
N ILE A 97 12.04 4.66 -14.15
CA ILE A 97 12.83 4.97 -15.35
C ILE A 97 11.92 5.24 -16.55
N GLY A 98 10.88 4.41 -16.74
CA GLY A 98 9.94 4.60 -17.85
C GLY A 98 9.00 5.78 -17.68
N TYR A 99 8.62 6.07 -16.43
CA TYR A 99 7.68 7.14 -16.09
C TYR A 99 8.20 7.98 -14.90
N PRO A 100 9.35 8.64 -15.04
CA PRO A 100 10.04 9.28 -13.90
C PRO A 100 9.32 10.49 -13.31
N GLN A 101 8.40 11.11 -14.06
CA GLN A 101 7.67 12.29 -13.61
C GLN A 101 6.38 11.94 -12.86
N TRP A 102 6.01 10.65 -12.79
CA TRP A 102 4.75 10.18 -12.21
C TRP A 102 4.97 8.99 -11.27
N PHE A 103 6.21 8.83 -10.76
CA PHE A 103 6.54 7.66 -9.95
C PHE A 103 5.69 7.60 -8.68
N GLN A 104 4.89 6.56 -8.55
CA GLN A 104 4.01 6.29 -7.39
C GLN A 104 2.89 7.32 -7.19
N ASP A 105 2.54 8.09 -8.21
CA ASP A 105 1.52 9.13 -8.08
C ASP A 105 0.16 8.57 -7.61
N ALA A 106 -0.24 7.40 -8.11
CA ALA A 106 -1.50 6.77 -7.71
C ALA A 106 -1.51 6.43 -6.21
N MET A 107 -0.37 6.01 -5.65
CA MET A 107 -0.26 5.79 -4.21
C MET A 107 -0.46 7.10 -3.43
N GLY A 108 0.08 8.20 -3.93
CA GLY A 108 -0.14 9.51 -3.33
C GLY A 108 -1.60 9.94 -3.35
N PHE A 109 -2.30 9.70 -4.44
CA PHE A 109 -3.73 9.99 -4.55
C PHE A 109 -4.56 9.15 -3.57
N LEU A 110 -4.25 7.87 -3.47
CA LEU A 110 -4.97 6.97 -2.56
C LEU A 110 -4.71 7.35 -1.10
N TRP A 111 -3.48 7.69 -0.76
CA TRP A 111 -3.12 8.19 0.56
C TRP A 111 -3.96 9.42 0.94
N ALA A 112 -4.03 10.41 0.05
CA ALA A 112 -4.84 11.62 0.28
C ALA A 112 -6.33 11.28 0.46
N LYS A 113 -6.84 10.34 -0.33
CA LYS A 113 -8.24 9.91 -0.27
C LYS A 113 -8.57 9.30 1.11
N VAL A 114 -7.74 8.37 1.60
CA VAL A 114 -8.03 7.71 2.88
C VAL A 114 -7.79 8.64 4.08
N LEU A 115 -6.84 9.57 4.00
CA LEU A 115 -6.69 10.62 5.00
C LEU A 115 -7.95 11.47 5.11
N ASP A 116 -8.50 11.85 3.97
CA ASP A 116 -9.73 12.64 3.91
C ASP A 116 -10.93 11.88 4.49
N ARG A 117 -10.87 10.54 4.48
CA ARG A 117 -11.88 9.68 5.11
C ARG A 117 -11.60 9.42 6.60
N GLY A 118 -10.60 10.06 7.18
CA GLY A 118 -10.31 10.04 8.61
C GLY A 118 -9.26 9.03 9.06
N ALA A 119 -8.68 8.27 8.14
CA ALA A 119 -7.70 7.23 8.49
C ALA A 119 -6.42 7.80 9.08
N THR A 120 -5.79 7.03 9.97
CA THR A 120 -4.41 7.27 10.41
C THR A 120 -3.49 6.45 9.50
N CYS A 121 -2.60 7.11 8.77
CA CYS A 121 -1.68 6.44 7.85
C CYS A 121 -0.34 6.17 8.50
N VAL A 122 0.16 4.95 8.31
CA VAL A 122 1.47 4.47 8.79
C VAL A 122 2.22 3.83 7.62
N GLY A 123 3.42 3.33 7.86
CA GLY A 123 4.17 2.61 6.83
C GLY A 123 4.90 3.50 5.85
N HIS A 124 5.29 4.70 6.25
CA HIS A 124 6.12 5.58 5.42
C HIS A 124 7.47 4.91 5.13
N TRP A 125 7.97 5.11 3.92
CA TRP A 125 9.17 4.43 3.43
C TRP A 125 10.23 5.45 3.00
N PRO A 126 11.51 5.28 3.37
CA PRO A 126 12.54 6.26 3.01
C PRO A 126 12.71 6.45 1.50
N ASN A 127 12.80 7.70 1.06
CA ASN A 127 13.10 8.04 -0.32
C ASN A 127 14.60 7.98 -0.55
N GLN A 128 15.14 6.76 -0.67
CA GLN A 128 16.57 6.50 -0.87
C GLN A 128 16.76 5.38 -1.89
N GLY A 129 17.71 5.56 -2.81
CA GLY A 129 18.03 4.54 -3.79
C GLY A 129 17.12 4.51 -5.01
N TYR A 130 16.35 5.56 -5.24
CA TYR A 130 15.47 5.70 -6.39
C TYR A 130 15.99 6.72 -7.38
N GLN A 131 15.62 6.55 -8.67
CA GLN A 131 16.00 7.45 -9.77
C GLN A 131 14.73 7.89 -10.51
N PHE A 132 14.00 8.83 -9.93
CA PHE A 132 12.82 9.43 -10.56
C PHE A 132 12.97 10.96 -10.53
N GLU A 133 12.09 11.66 -11.25
CA GLU A 133 12.11 13.13 -11.31
C GLU A 133 11.09 13.75 -10.36
N GLN A 134 9.85 13.21 -10.34
CA GLN A 134 8.77 13.74 -9.52
C GLN A 134 7.89 12.61 -9.00
N SER A 135 7.30 12.82 -7.83
CA SER A 135 6.31 11.90 -7.26
C SER A 135 5.32 12.66 -6.37
N LYS A 136 4.04 12.36 -6.54
CA LYS A 136 2.98 12.86 -5.65
C LYS A 136 2.83 12.02 -4.38
N ALA A 137 3.61 10.96 -4.26
CA ALA A 137 3.60 10.08 -3.09
C ALA A 137 4.66 10.44 -2.04
N LEU A 138 5.33 11.58 -2.17
CA LEU A 138 6.34 12.02 -1.21
C LEU A 138 5.70 12.82 -0.07
N THR A 139 6.31 12.70 1.12
CA THR A 139 5.99 13.58 2.25
C THR A 139 6.43 15.02 1.94
N GLN A 140 5.97 15.96 2.76
CA GLN A 140 6.21 17.40 2.53
C GLN A 140 7.69 17.77 2.42
N ASP A 141 8.57 17.05 3.12
CA ASP A 141 10.01 17.30 3.09
C ASP A 141 10.76 16.44 2.06
N ASP A 142 10.03 15.66 1.23
CA ASP A 142 10.53 14.72 0.24
C ASP A 142 11.44 13.60 0.81
N GLY A 143 11.53 13.47 2.13
CA GLY A 143 12.38 12.48 2.78
C GLY A 143 11.81 11.07 2.78
N PHE A 144 10.49 10.94 2.63
CA PHE A 144 9.79 9.65 2.66
C PHE A 144 8.73 9.58 1.58
N PHE A 145 8.48 8.35 1.14
CA PHE A 145 7.21 8.02 0.46
C PHE A 145 6.13 7.77 1.52
N VAL A 146 4.89 8.06 1.18
CA VAL A 146 3.73 7.84 2.05
C VAL A 146 3.39 6.36 2.23
N GLY A 147 4.06 5.48 1.51
CA GLY A 147 3.94 4.03 1.59
C GLY A 147 5.14 3.36 0.95
N LEU A 148 5.13 2.02 0.90
CA LEU A 148 6.22 1.24 0.32
C LEU A 148 6.25 1.42 -1.20
N ALA A 149 7.30 2.03 -1.72
CA ALA A 149 7.48 2.23 -3.16
C ALA A 149 8.29 1.08 -3.76
N LEU A 150 7.62 0.24 -4.57
CA LEU A 150 8.22 -0.90 -5.25
C LEU A 150 8.35 -0.64 -6.75
N ASP A 151 9.40 -1.17 -7.35
CA ASP A 151 9.66 -1.06 -8.79
C ASP A 151 10.23 -2.37 -9.32
N ASP A 152 9.34 -3.29 -9.68
CA ASP A 152 9.73 -4.61 -10.21
C ASP A 152 10.32 -4.54 -11.61
N GLU A 153 10.09 -3.44 -12.34
CA GLU A 153 10.67 -3.25 -13.67
C GLU A 153 12.17 -2.95 -13.60
N ASN A 154 12.59 -2.11 -12.66
CA ASN A 154 13.96 -1.61 -12.59
C ASN A 154 14.75 -2.13 -11.38
N GLN A 155 14.07 -2.51 -10.30
CA GLN A 155 14.70 -2.96 -9.05
C GLN A 155 14.06 -4.25 -8.53
N PRO A 156 13.91 -5.31 -9.36
CA PRO A 156 13.25 -6.54 -8.91
C PRO A 156 13.98 -7.23 -7.76
N GLU A 157 15.31 -7.08 -7.66
CA GLU A 157 16.13 -7.66 -6.59
C GLU A 157 15.87 -7.00 -5.23
N LEU A 158 15.29 -5.80 -5.20
CA LEU A 158 15.01 -5.07 -3.95
C LEU A 158 13.60 -5.33 -3.41
N THR A 159 12.71 -5.88 -4.22
CA THR A 159 11.31 -6.09 -3.84
C THR A 159 11.17 -6.94 -2.57
N ASP A 160 11.80 -8.11 -2.52
CA ASP A 160 11.70 -9.01 -1.37
C ASP A 160 12.33 -8.41 -0.10
N PRO A 161 13.57 -7.87 -0.13
CA PRO A 161 14.14 -7.21 1.05
C PRO A 161 13.30 -6.03 1.55
N TYR A 162 12.76 -5.22 0.65
CA TYR A 162 11.93 -4.08 1.00
C TYR A 162 10.61 -4.54 1.66
N ILE A 163 9.97 -5.54 1.11
CA ILE A 163 8.74 -6.09 1.66
C ILE A 163 8.98 -6.64 3.08
N ASN A 164 10.07 -7.38 3.28
CA ASN A 164 10.38 -7.96 4.60
C ASN A 164 10.60 -6.87 5.66
N LYS A 165 11.36 -5.84 5.32
CA LYS A 165 11.65 -4.73 6.22
C LYS A 165 10.40 -3.91 6.52
N TRP A 166 9.64 -3.58 5.49
CA TRP A 166 8.42 -2.79 5.63
C TRP A 166 7.34 -3.55 6.41
N SER A 167 7.20 -4.84 6.19
CA SER A 167 6.23 -5.68 6.90
C SER A 167 6.48 -5.67 8.41
N GLN A 168 7.73 -5.75 8.82
CA GLN A 168 8.11 -5.62 10.23
C GLN A 168 7.74 -4.24 10.79
N GLN A 169 8.06 -3.18 10.07
CA GLN A 169 7.73 -1.81 10.44
C GLN A 169 6.22 -1.62 10.60
N VAL A 170 5.43 -2.09 9.63
CA VAL A 170 3.98 -1.93 9.63
C VAL A 170 3.34 -2.67 10.80
N LEU A 171 3.79 -3.89 11.08
CA LEU A 171 3.28 -4.65 12.23
C LEU A 171 3.52 -3.94 13.55
N GLN A 172 4.70 -3.33 13.71
CA GLN A 172 5.01 -2.53 14.90
C GLN A 172 4.11 -1.29 14.97
N GLN A 173 3.92 -0.60 13.87
CA GLN A 173 3.12 0.63 13.82
C GLN A 173 1.62 0.35 13.98
N PHE A 174 1.15 -0.81 13.54
CA PHE A 174 -0.21 -1.26 13.83
C PHE A 174 -0.39 -1.66 15.31
N GLY A 175 0.69 -2.00 15.99
CA GLY A 175 0.63 -2.53 17.35
C GLY A 175 0.27 -4.02 17.38
N CYS A 176 0.57 -4.74 16.31
CA CYS A 176 0.28 -6.17 16.19
C CYS A 176 1.44 -7.06 16.62
N LEU A 177 2.59 -6.50 16.96
CA LEU A 177 3.71 -7.20 17.55
C LEU A 177 3.78 -6.89 19.04
N ASP A 178 3.94 -7.93 19.87
CA ASP A 178 4.19 -7.73 21.27
C ASP A 178 5.57 -7.04 21.44
N SER A 179 5.59 -5.99 22.22
CA SER A 179 6.86 -5.35 22.60
C SER A 179 7.52 -6.21 23.65
N ASP A 180 8.67 -6.80 23.31
CA ASP A 180 9.54 -7.47 24.29
C ASP A 180 10.19 -6.46 25.23
#